data_2c45401afd3810d4a5ebd01c57297053
#
_entry.id   2c45401afd3810d4a5ebd01c57297053
#
_cell.length_a   1.000
_cell.length_b   1.000
_cell.length_c   1.000
_cell.angle_alpha   90.00
_cell.angle_beta   90.00
_cell.angle_gamma   90.00
#
_symmetry.space_group_name_H-M   'P 1'
#
loop_
_entity.id
_entity.type
_entity.pdbx_description
1 polymer ?
#
loop_
_entity_poly.entity_id
_entity_poly.type
_entity_poly.pdbx_seq_one_letter_code
_entity_poly.pdbx_strand_id
1 'polypeptide(L)'
;MRSRRIAALLATGIALVASRDDPLAGRIAGPPVACIDLARVQGPTILDDKTILYRQSGKRVWRAVPIGSCEALRPPATIIVDVYGGQLCRNDRFRLLSYGMTIPSSYCRFGNFTPYDKPDRP
;
A
#
# COMPACT_ATOMS: atom_id res chain seq x y z
N MET A 1 -56.89 23.20 -23.14
CA MET A 1 -56.26 22.03 -22.53
C MET A 1 -54.79 22.32 -22.27
N ARG A 2 -54.43 22.40 -21.04
CA ARG A 2 -53.05 22.67 -20.67
C ARG A 2 -52.36 21.37 -20.34
N SER A 3 -51.40 20.96 -21.14
CA SER A 3 -50.57 19.84 -20.82
C SER A 3 -49.57 20.24 -19.73
N ARG A 4 -49.72 19.73 -18.55
CA ARG A 4 -48.71 19.87 -17.52
C ARG A 4 -47.56 18.92 -17.86
N ARG A 5 -46.49 19.51 -18.31
CA ARG A 5 -45.25 18.75 -18.43
C ARG A 5 -44.68 18.62 -17.02
N ILE A 6 -44.81 17.45 -16.49
CA ILE A 6 -44.09 17.10 -15.25
C ILE A 6 -42.64 16.87 -15.65
N ALA A 7 -41.79 17.81 -15.29
CA ALA A 7 -40.35 17.59 -15.40
C ALA A 7 -39.98 16.53 -14.36
N ALA A 8 -39.73 15.33 -14.82
CA ALA A 8 -39.15 14.32 -13.97
C ALA A 8 -37.72 14.74 -13.67
N LEU A 9 -37.49 15.22 -12.49
CA LEU A 9 -36.15 15.38 -11.96
C LEU A 9 -35.58 13.99 -11.74
N LEU A 10 -34.78 13.55 -12.69
CA LEU A 10 -33.92 12.40 -12.50
C LEU A 10 -32.85 12.80 -11.49
N ALA A 11 -33.08 12.46 -10.25
CA ALA A 11 -32.02 12.47 -9.25
C ALA A 11 -31.02 11.39 -9.66
N THR A 12 -29.99 11.78 -10.37
CA THR A 12 -28.83 10.92 -10.54
C THR A 12 -28.20 10.75 -9.17
N GLY A 13 -28.53 9.66 -8.50
CA GLY A 13 -27.82 9.26 -7.32
C GLY A 13 -26.36 9.03 -7.70
N ILE A 14 -25.48 9.91 -7.25
CA ILE A 14 -24.05 9.65 -7.29
C ILE A 14 -23.84 8.44 -6.41
N ALA A 15 -23.61 7.28 -7.02
CA ALA A 15 -23.14 6.15 -6.30
C ALA A 15 -21.76 6.54 -5.72
N LEU A 16 -21.74 6.89 -4.45
CA LEU A 16 -20.50 6.93 -3.71
C LEU A 16 -19.98 5.50 -3.70
N VAL A 17 -19.09 5.22 -4.65
CA VAL A 17 -18.25 4.04 -4.54
C VAL A 17 -17.50 4.24 -3.23
N ALA A 18 -17.85 3.44 -2.22
CA ALA A 18 -17.09 3.43 -0.99
C ALA A 18 -15.64 3.22 -1.38
N SER A 19 -14.85 4.29 -1.31
CA SER A 19 -13.43 4.18 -1.45
C SER A 19 -12.98 3.20 -0.38
N ARG A 20 -12.38 2.09 -0.80
CA ARG A 20 -11.68 1.22 0.14
C ARG A 20 -10.75 2.12 0.91
N ASP A 21 -10.74 1.96 2.23
CA ASP A 21 -9.86 2.71 3.10
C ASP A 21 -8.44 2.59 2.58
N ASP A 22 -7.99 3.62 1.88
CA ASP A 22 -6.60 3.73 1.45
C ASP A 22 -5.77 4.14 2.66
N PRO A 23 -4.85 3.29 3.14
CA PRO A 23 -4.03 3.62 4.31
C PRO A 23 -3.17 4.87 4.12
N LEU A 24 -2.95 5.29 2.88
CA LEU A 24 -2.14 6.46 2.54
C LEU A 24 -2.97 7.73 2.34
N ALA A 25 -4.31 7.61 2.30
CA ALA A 25 -5.19 8.74 2.07
C ALA A 25 -5.02 9.81 3.16
N GLY A 26 -4.94 11.08 2.74
CA GLY A 26 -4.79 12.22 3.64
C GLY A 26 -3.40 12.35 4.27
N ARG A 27 -2.45 11.50 3.91
CA ARG A 27 -1.09 11.55 4.42
C ARG A 27 -0.18 12.32 3.47
N ILE A 28 0.89 12.87 4.02
CA ILE A 28 1.89 13.65 3.29
C ILE A 28 3.15 12.81 3.17
N ALA A 29 3.64 12.65 1.94
CA ALA A 29 4.88 11.95 1.68
C ALA A 29 6.08 12.81 2.09
N GLY A 30 6.97 12.22 2.87
CA GLY A 30 8.26 12.81 3.21
C GLY A 30 9.38 12.32 2.30
N PRO A 31 10.62 12.73 2.59
CA PRO A 31 11.78 12.29 1.80
C PRO A 31 11.98 10.77 1.93
N PRO A 32 12.25 10.07 0.83
CA PRO A 32 12.54 8.65 0.88
C PRO A 32 13.86 8.37 1.59
N VAL A 33 13.91 7.22 2.27
CA VAL A 33 15.11 6.72 2.94
C VAL A 33 15.47 5.34 2.39
N ALA A 34 16.73 4.96 2.57
CA ALA A 34 17.23 3.67 2.10
C ALA A 34 16.81 2.52 3.02
N CYS A 35 16.74 2.74 4.31
CA CYS A 35 16.49 1.69 5.31
C CYS A 35 15.43 2.11 6.33
N ILE A 36 14.69 1.10 6.83
CA ILE A 36 13.80 1.25 7.97
C ILE A 36 14.18 0.25 9.07
N ASP A 37 13.87 0.59 10.31
CA ASP A 37 14.13 -0.27 11.46
C ASP A 37 12.95 -1.22 11.69
N LEU A 38 13.18 -2.50 11.49
CA LEU A 38 12.15 -3.53 11.64
C LEU A 38 11.62 -3.67 13.07
N ALA A 39 12.40 -3.27 14.07
CA ALA A 39 11.94 -3.28 15.46
C ALA A 39 10.85 -2.24 15.73
N ARG A 40 10.74 -1.23 14.88
CA ARG A 40 9.79 -0.11 15.05
C ARG A 40 8.55 -0.20 14.16
N VAL A 41 8.51 -1.17 13.25
CA VAL A 41 7.42 -1.27 12.27
C VAL A 41 6.66 -2.57 12.41
N GLN A 42 5.42 -2.54 11.94
CA GLN A 42 4.55 -3.71 11.80
C GLN A 42 4.23 -3.92 10.33
N GLY A 43 4.01 -5.13 9.96
CA GLY A 43 3.74 -5.54 8.60
C GLY A 43 4.70 -6.63 8.15
N PRO A 44 4.85 -6.83 6.84
CA PRO A 44 4.36 -6.02 5.73
C PRO A 44 2.88 -6.25 5.41
N THR A 45 2.28 -5.25 4.76
CA THR A 45 0.98 -5.37 4.13
C THR A 45 1.11 -5.07 2.64
N ILE A 46 0.60 -5.95 1.80
CA ILE A 46 0.55 -5.72 0.36
C ILE A 46 -0.71 -4.91 0.07
N LEU A 47 -0.54 -3.67 -0.38
CA LEU A 47 -1.67 -2.82 -0.74
C LEU A 47 -2.19 -3.15 -2.14
N ASP A 48 -1.27 -3.27 -3.10
CA ASP A 48 -1.55 -3.60 -4.49
C ASP A 48 -0.31 -4.26 -5.13
N ASP A 49 -0.32 -4.44 -6.45
CA ASP A 49 0.75 -5.10 -7.19
C ASP A 49 2.08 -4.33 -7.23
N LYS A 50 2.12 -3.14 -6.67
CA LYS A 50 3.31 -2.27 -6.67
C LYS A 50 3.65 -1.66 -5.33
N THR A 51 2.85 -1.92 -4.29
CA THR A 51 2.96 -1.19 -3.03
C THR A 51 2.95 -2.11 -1.84
N ILE A 52 4.02 -2.01 -1.05
CA ILE A 52 4.19 -2.71 0.23
C ILE A 52 4.22 -1.66 1.32
N LEU A 53 3.45 -1.89 2.39
CA LEU A 53 3.35 -0.96 3.51
C LEU A 53 3.90 -1.58 4.79
N TYR A 54 4.60 -0.75 5.55
CA TYR A 54 5.01 -1.02 6.92
C TYR A 54 4.49 0.09 7.83
N ARG A 55 3.73 -0.27 8.85
CA ARG A 55 3.19 0.70 9.81
C ARG A 55 4.18 0.92 10.95
N GLN A 56 4.59 2.16 11.18
CA GLN A 56 5.43 2.51 12.34
C GLN A 56 4.57 2.94 13.53
N SER A 57 3.53 3.74 13.25
CA SER A 57 2.61 4.23 14.28
C SER A 57 1.30 4.64 13.60
N GLY A 58 0.31 5.07 14.38
CA GLY A 58 -0.89 5.67 13.80
C GLY A 58 -0.60 6.91 12.95
N LYS A 59 0.53 7.57 13.18
CA LYS A 59 0.94 8.79 12.46
C LYS A 59 1.75 8.50 11.19
N ARG A 60 2.55 7.44 11.17
CA ARG A 60 3.48 7.15 10.05
C ARG A 60 3.29 5.76 9.48
N VAL A 61 3.20 5.70 8.15
CA VAL A 61 3.25 4.47 7.35
C VAL A 61 4.37 4.60 6.32
N TRP A 62 5.20 3.57 6.21
CA TRP A 62 6.24 3.49 5.20
C TRP A 62 5.71 2.79 3.96
N ARG A 63 5.96 3.37 2.80
CA ARG A 63 5.63 2.78 1.51
C ARG A 63 6.91 2.35 0.81
N ALA A 64 6.95 1.09 0.37
CA ALA A 64 8.00 0.57 -0.48
C ALA A 64 7.42 0.13 -1.83
N VAL A 65 8.14 0.42 -2.88
CA VAL A 65 7.83 -0.04 -4.24
C VAL A 65 8.99 -0.92 -4.69
N PRO A 66 8.73 -2.11 -5.23
CA PRO A 66 9.81 -2.96 -5.74
C PRO A 66 10.60 -2.28 -6.86
N ILE A 67 11.88 -2.60 -6.95
CA ILE A 67 12.71 -2.19 -8.08
C ILE A 67 12.34 -3.09 -9.27
N GLY A 68 11.97 -2.48 -10.40
CA GLY A 68 11.53 -3.23 -11.56
C GLY A 68 10.16 -3.88 -11.36
N SER A 69 9.85 -4.90 -12.16
CA SER A 69 8.60 -5.63 -12.04
C SER A 69 8.69 -6.76 -11.02
N CYS A 70 7.63 -6.92 -10.23
CA CYS A 70 7.48 -8.02 -9.28
C CYS A 70 6.09 -8.62 -9.46
N GLU A 71 5.96 -9.51 -10.42
CA GLU A 71 4.65 -10.02 -10.89
C GLU A 71 3.90 -10.80 -9.83
N ALA A 72 4.62 -11.45 -8.91
CA ALA A 72 4.00 -12.21 -7.84
C ALA A 72 3.46 -11.33 -6.68
N LEU A 73 3.73 -10.03 -6.70
CA LEU A 73 3.24 -9.10 -5.68
C LEU A 73 1.75 -8.84 -5.88
N ARG A 74 0.93 -9.67 -5.25
CA ARG A 74 -0.54 -9.58 -5.31
C ARG A 74 -1.14 -9.94 -3.97
N PRO A 75 -2.08 -9.16 -3.44
CA PRO A 75 -2.87 -9.64 -2.30
C PRO A 75 -3.75 -10.84 -2.72
N PRO A 76 -3.93 -11.86 -1.90
CA PRO A 76 -3.33 -12.11 -0.60
C PRO A 76 -2.10 -13.03 -0.71
N ALA A 77 -0.93 -12.48 -0.84
CA ALA A 77 0.31 -13.24 -0.78
C ALA A 77 1.04 -12.98 0.54
N THR A 78 1.88 -13.91 0.94
CA THR A 78 2.79 -13.73 2.08
C THR A 78 4.16 -13.29 1.56
N ILE A 79 4.70 -12.24 2.17
CA ILE A 79 6.04 -11.77 1.84
C ILE A 79 7.06 -12.48 2.72
N ILE A 80 8.06 -13.08 2.09
CA ILE A 80 9.20 -13.69 2.75
C ILE A 80 10.40 -12.79 2.52
N VAL A 81 10.89 -12.17 3.57
CA VAL A 81 11.96 -11.17 3.49
C VAL A 81 13.26 -11.75 4.01
N ASP A 82 14.35 -11.54 3.26
CA ASP A 82 15.69 -11.82 3.73
C ASP A 82 16.18 -10.60 4.54
N VAL A 83 16.27 -10.75 5.85
CA VAL A 83 16.60 -9.66 6.77
C VAL A 83 18.03 -9.80 7.26
N TYR A 84 18.78 -8.71 7.22
CA TYR A 84 20.14 -8.64 7.72
C TYR A 84 20.25 -7.51 8.76
N GLY A 85 20.58 -7.89 10.00
CA GLY A 85 20.89 -6.91 11.04
C GLY A 85 19.73 -6.08 11.58
N GLY A 86 18.49 -6.53 11.48
CA GLY A 86 17.33 -5.84 12.07
C GLY A 86 16.84 -4.62 11.29
N GLN A 87 17.47 -4.30 10.17
CA GLN A 87 17.03 -3.27 9.23
C GLN A 87 16.56 -3.88 7.94
N LEU A 88 15.62 -3.21 7.29
CA LEU A 88 15.19 -3.52 5.95
C LEU A 88 15.60 -2.35 5.05
N CYS A 89 16.39 -2.66 4.03
CA CYS A 89 17.03 -1.64 3.21
C CYS A 89 16.68 -1.80 1.73
N ARG A 90 16.86 -0.73 0.98
CA ARG A 90 16.84 -0.77 -0.47
C ARG A 90 17.76 -1.87 -0.98
N ASN A 91 17.32 -2.59 -2.02
CA ASN A 91 17.94 -3.76 -2.63
C ASN A 91 17.84 -5.06 -1.80
N ASP A 92 17.32 -5.03 -0.60
CA ASP A 92 17.05 -6.26 0.14
C ASP A 92 16.05 -7.12 -0.63
N ARG A 93 16.29 -8.41 -0.61
CA ARG A 93 15.50 -9.35 -1.40
C ARG A 93 14.30 -9.87 -0.63
N PHE A 94 13.24 -10.09 -1.36
CA PHE A 94 12.07 -10.77 -0.84
C PHE A 94 11.46 -11.69 -1.90
N ARG A 95 10.71 -12.65 -1.42
CA ARG A 95 9.91 -13.55 -2.25
C ARG A 95 8.49 -13.51 -1.79
N LEU A 96 7.61 -14.04 -2.61
CA LEU A 96 6.18 -14.09 -2.33
C LEU A 96 5.71 -15.53 -2.36
N LEU A 97 4.92 -15.86 -1.36
CA LEU A 97 4.20 -17.13 -1.30
C LEU A 97 2.73 -16.83 -1.57
N SER A 98 2.27 -17.21 -2.75
CA SER A 98 0.88 -17.03 -3.12
C SER A 98 -0.02 -17.98 -2.34
N TYR A 99 -1.26 -17.55 -2.10
CA TYR A 99 -2.24 -18.34 -1.37
C TYR A 99 -2.40 -19.74 -2.00
N GLY A 100 -2.32 -20.76 -1.16
CA GLY A 100 -2.42 -22.15 -1.59
C GLY A 100 -1.18 -22.74 -2.25
N MET A 101 -0.13 -21.96 -2.41
CA MET A 101 1.14 -22.41 -2.99
C MET A 101 2.16 -22.73 -1.91
N THR A 102 3.06 -23.69 -2.19
CA THR A 102 4.12 -24.10 -1.27
C THR A 102 5.51 -23.67 -1.75
N ILE A 103 5.61 -23.26 -3.01
CA ILE A 103 6.88 -22.83 -3.61
C ILE A 103 6.86 -21.31 -3.75
N PRO A 104 7.82 -20.60 -3.11
CA PRO A 104 7.90 -19.15 -3.26
C PRO A 104 8.25 -18.72 -4.68
N SER A 105 7.90 -17.47 -5.00
CA SER A 105 8.28 -16.84 -6.25
C SER A 105 9.78 -16.65 -6.37
N SER A 106 10.26 -16.23 -7.57
CA SER A 106 11.58 -15.67 -7.72
C SER A 106 11.76 -14.40 -6.88
N TYR A 107 13.00 -13.97 -6.70
CA TYR A 107 13.33 -12.81 -5.87
C TYR A 107 12.86 -11.50 -6.52
N CYS A 108 12.27 -10.66 -5.69
CA CYS A 108 12.09 -9.24 -5.94
C CYS A 108 13.01 -8.44 -5.01
N ARG A 109 13.17 -7.16 -5.25
CA ARG A 109 14.01 -6.27 -4.44
C ARG A 109 13.23 -5.05 -4.03
N PHE A 110 13.44 -4.63 -2.78
CA PHE A 110 12.85 -3.39 -2.28
C PHE A 110 13.49 -2.17 -2.93
N GLY A 111 12.67 -1.20 -3.29
CA GLY A 111 13.12 0.16 -3.55
C GLY A 111 13.29 0.96 -2.27
N ASN A 112 13.33 2.27 -2.39
CA ASN A 112 13.37 3.15 -1.23
C ASN A 112 12.08 3.08 -0.41
N PHE A 113 12.18 3.45 0.85
CA PHE A 113 11.05 3.57 1.76
C PHE A 113 10.66 5.03 1.90
N THR A 114 9.42 5.34 1.57
CA THR A 114 8.89 6.69 1.66
C THR A 114 7.95 6.79 2.85
N PRO A 115 8.20 7.72 3.81
CA PRO A 115 7.29 7.92 4.93
C PRO A 115 6.06 8.69 4.48
N TYR A 116 4.89 8.25 4.92
CA TYR A 116 3.62 8.92 4.73
C TYR A 116 3.05 9.24 6.10
N ASP A 117 3.05 10.51 6.44
CA ASP A 117 2.65 10.99 7.75
C ASP A 117 1.31 11.70 7.70
N LYS A 118 0.51 11.50 8.75
CA LYS A 118 -0.66 12.33 8.96
C LYS A 118 -0.21 13.77 9.21
N PRO A 119 -0.89 14.78 8.62
CA PRO A 119 -0.58 16.16 8.92
C PRO A 119 -0.85 16.46 10.38
N ASP A 120 -0.04 17.36 10.95
CA ASP A 120 -0.31 17.87 12.29
C ASP A 120 -1.67 18.59 12.31
N ARG A 121 -2.46 18.32 13.33
CA ARG A 121 -3.70 19.06 13.52
C ARG A 121 -3.37 20.50 13.91
N PRO A 122 -4.07 21.48 13.30
CA PRO A 122 -3.91 22.88 13.73
C PRO A 122 -4.33 23.08 15.17
#